data_68968b6ab68b0eb0ed3b6e620f09aa12
#
_entry.id   68968b6ab68b0eb0ed3b6e620f09aa12
#
_cell.length_a   1.000
_cell.length_b   1.000
_cell.length_c   1.000
_cell.angle_alpha   90.00
_cell.angle_beta   90.00
_cell.angle_gamma   90.00
#
_symmetry.space_group_name_H-M   'P 1'
#
loop_
_entity.id
_entity.type
_entity.pdbx_description
1 polymer ?
#
loop_
_entity_poly.entity_id
_entity_poly.type
_entity_poly.pdbx_seq_one_letter_code
_entity_poly.pdbx_strand_id
1 'polypeptide(L)'
;MKRRNFTAAALAAAAMVAALPALAQDNTFKIGLILPMSGQQATTGRQIEAAARLYMAQNGDTVGGKKIQLIVKDDTSLPDATRRLAQELVVNDKVNVLAGFGITPSALATAPIATQSKTPMVVMAAATSSITEASPYIVRTSFTLPQASVALADWAPKNGIKKVVTLVSDYGPGIDAEKFFKERLIFNGGQVTESLRVPMRNPDFAPFLQKVRDGKPDALFVFVPSGAGAAVMKQFLERGMDKAGIKLIGTGDVTDDDQLNDMGDGALGVVTSHHYSAAHPSAMNKKFVAAFEKANKGMRPNFMAVGGYDGMRVIYEALRAAKTTGKAMPTGDSLLAAMKGQIFESPRGKMFIDAQTRDVVQDIYLRKVEKKDGQLHNVEFDVIKDVKDPGKTK
;
A
#
# COMPACT_ATOMS: atom_id res chain seq x y z
N MET A 1 51.26 48.25 -53.49
CA MET A 1 51.20 47.77 -52.08
C MET A 1 49.82 48.01 -51.51
N LYS A 2 48.91 47.03 -51.48
CA LYS A 2 47.66 46.98 -50.72
C LYS A 2 46.86 45.67 -51.07
N ARG A 3 47.37 44.51 -50.67
CA ARG A 3 46.68 43.25 -50.80
C ARG A 3 47.18 42.29 -49.67
N ARG A 4 46.94 42.60 -48.39
CA ARG A 4 47.38 41.68 -47.30
C ARG A 4 46.51 41.69 -46.04
N ASN A 5 45.36 42.36 -46.00
CA ASN A 5 44.52 42.45 -44.76
C ASN A 5 43.11 41.88 -44.86
N PHE A 6 42.77 41.05 -45.85
CA PHE A 6 41.42 40.48 -45.98
C PHE A 6 41.30 39.02 -45.52
N THR A 7 42.42 38.35 -45.22
CA THR A 7 42.38 36.91 -44.84
C THR A 7 42.34 36.66 -43.33
N ALA A 8 42.55 37.67 -42.48
CA ALA A 8 42.51 37.49 -41.01
C ALA A 8 41.12 37.66 -40.41
N ALA A 9 40.19 38.34 -41.07
CA ALA A 9 38.80 38.55 -40.53
C ALA A 9 37.85 37.40 -40.78
N ALA A 10 38.12 36.51 -41.73
CA ALA A 10 37.30 35.37 -42.11
C ALA A 10 37.48 34.16 -41.15
N LEU A 11 38.63 34.01 -40.50
CA LEU A 11 38.92 32.93 -39.55
C LEU A 11 38.39 33.18 -38.12
N ALA A 12 38.12 34.42 -37.73
CA ALA A 12 37.55 34.76 -36.43
C ALA A 12 36.02 34.57 -36.34
N ALA A 13 35.31 34.62 -37.47
CA ALA A 13 33.86 34.40 -37.55
C ALA A 13 33.46 32.92 -37.54
N ALA A 14 34.36 31.99 -37.90
CA ALA A 14 34.08 30.56 -37.91
C ALA A 14 34.25 29.88 -36.54
N ALA A 15 34.85 30.54 -35.53
CA ALA A 15 35.08 30.01 -34.19
C ALA A 15 33.95 30.31 -33.20
N MET A 16 32.96 31.15 -33.54
CA MET A 16 31.84 31.51 -32.64
C MET A 16 30.56 30.70 -32.81
N VAL A 17 30.51 29.69 -33.68
CA VAL A 17 29.31 28.87 -33.94
C VAL A 17 29.30 27.54 -33.16
N ALA A 18 30.35 27.22 -32.38
CA ALA A 18 30.48 25.90 -31.73
C ALA A 18 30.20 25.86 -30.21
N ALA A 19 29.61 26.91 -29.62
CA ALA A 19 29.13 26.86 -28.23
C ALA A 19 27.61 26.98 -28.19
N LEU A 20 26.89 26.02 -28.82
CA LEU A 20 25.55 25.73 -28.40
C LEU A 20 25.67 25.22 -26.96
N PRO A 21 25.00 25.85 -25.97
CA PRO A 21 24.92 25.25 -24.63
C PRO A 21 24.33 23.86 -24.85
N ALA A 22 25.10 22.81 -24.55
CA ALA A 22 24.54 21.48 -24.40
C ALA A 22 23.45 21.67 -23.38
N LEU A 23 22.19 21.68 -23.82
CA LEU A 23 21.03 21.62 -22.94
C LEU A 23 21.32 20.44 -22.02
N ALA A 24 21.72 20.74 -20.79
CA ALA A 24 22.00 19.72 -19.79
C ALA A 24 20.72 18.89 -19.72
N GLN A 25 20.74 17.73 -20.32
CA GLN A 25 19.61 16.81 -20.33
C GLN A 25 19.29 16.56 -18.86
N ASP A 26 18.08 16.95 -18.44
CA ASP A 26 17.64 16.79 -17.06
C ASP A 26 17.81 15.32 -16.67
N ASN A 27 18.79 15.04 -15.80
CA ASN A 27 19.13 13.69 -15.37
C ASN A 27 18.34 13.28 -14.12
N THR A 28 17.19 13.91 -13.90
CA THR A 28 16.33 13.73 -12.74
C THR A 28 15.22 12.74 -13.04
N PHE A 29 15.21 11.62 -12.32
CA PHE A 29 14.11 10.66 -12.34
C PHE A 29 13.05 11.08 -11.29
N LYS A 30 11.86 11.43 -11.77
CA LYS A 30 10.80 12.00 -10.95
C LYS A 30 9.76 10.93 -10.57
N ILE A 31 9.46 10.84 -9.29
CA ILE A 31 8.41 9.98 -8.73
C ILE A 31 7.31 10.87 -8.20
N GLY A 32 6.11 10.79 -8.76
CA GLY A 32 4.91 11.47 -8.28
C GLY A 32 4.19 10.62 -7.24
N LEU A 33 4.24 11.01 -5.98
CA LEU A 33 3.62 10.29 -4.85
C LEU A 33 2.31 10.98 -4.46
N ILE A 34 1.17 10.35 -4.78
CA ILE A 34 -0.17 10.88 -4.47
C ILE A 34 -0.73 10.11 -3.29
N LEU A 35 -1.01 10.82 -2.21
CA LEU A 35 -1.39 10.25 -0.92
C LEU A 35 -2.47 11.07 -0.22
N PRO A 36 -3.31 10.46 0.62
CA PRO A 36 -4.19 11.19 1.54
C PRO A 36 -3.37 11.72 2.72
N MET A 37 -2.81 12.93 2.59
CA MET A 37 -1.99 13.53 3.65
C MET A 37 -2.84 14.28 4.69
N SER A 38 -4.10 14.56 4.36
CA SER A 38 -5.09 15.20 5.23
C SER A 38 -6.40 14.42 5.27
N GLY A 39 -7.27 14.73 6.26
CA GLY A 39 -8.57 14.06 6.44
C GLY A 39 -8.49 12.70 7.14
N GLN A 40 -9.54 11.90 6.98
CA GLN A 40 -9.75 10.65 7.72
C GLN A 40 -8.66 9.59 7.46
N GLN A 41 -8.06 9.59 6.27
CA GLN A 41 -7.03 8.62 5.87
C GLN A 41 -5.59 9.21 5.99
N ALA A 42 -5.40 10.31 6.71
CA ALA A 42 -4.10 10.99 6.81
C ALA A 42 -2.98 10.09 7.37
N THR A 43 -3.33 9.14 8.24
CA THR A 43 -2.36 8.15 8.77
C THR A 43 -1.78 7.30 7.65
N THR A 44 -2.60 6.81 6.71
CA THR A 44 -2.14 6.06 5.53
C THR A 44 -1.11 6.86 4.74
N GLY A 45 -1.39 8.13 4.45
CA GLY A 45 -0.47 8.99 3.71
C GLY A 45 0.85 9.22 4.44
N ARG A 46 0.79 9.56 5.74
CA ARG A 46 1.99 9.77 6.56
C ARG A 46 2.88 8.54 6.66
N GLN A 47 2.30 7.35 6.84
CA GLN A 47 3.03 6.09 6.93
C GLN A 47 3.79 5.78 5.62
N ILE A 48 3.13 5.93 4.48
CA ILE A 48 3.73 5.67 3.16
C ILE A 48 4.83 6.70 2.86
N GLU A 49 4.58 8.00 3.05
CA GLU A 49 5.58 9.05 2.81
C GLU A 49 6.81 8.86 3.69
N ALA A 50 6.62 8.62 4.99
CA ALA A 50 7.70 8.39 5.94
C ALA A 50 8.58 7.20 5.52
N ALA A 51 7.97 6.10 5.08
CA ALA A 51 8.68 4.91 4.61
C ALA A 51 9.39 5.14 3.27
N ALA A 52 8.78 5.86 2.35
CA ALA A 52 9.41 6.23 1.08
C ALA A 52 10.67 7.08 1.30
N ARG A 53 10.59 8.08 2.19
CA ARG A 53 11.74 8.92 2.57
C ARG A 53 12.81 8.13 3.31
N LEU A 54 12.42 7.21 4.20
CA LEU A 54 13.35 6.30 4.88
C LEU A 54 14.12 5.43 3.86
N TYR A 55 13.41 4.86 2.88
CA TYR A 55 14.04 4.06 1.83
C TYR A 55 15.07 4.89 1.05
N MET A 56 14.71 6.11 0.65
CA MET A 56 15.62 7.05 -0.03
C MET A 56 16.85 7.37 0.81
N ALA A 57 16.65 7.65 2.11
CA ALA A 57 17.77 7.96 3.03
C ALA A 57 18.75 6.78 3.19
N GLN A 58 18.24 5.55 3.15
CA GLN A 58 19.06 4.33 3.29
C GLN A 58 19.73 3.88 1.98
N ASN A 59 19.16 4.20 0.82
CA ASN A 59 19.62 3.70 -0.48
C ASN A 59 20.15 4.80 -1.42
N GLY A 60 20.19 6.04 -0.94
CA GLY A 60 20.70 7.20 -1.68
C GLY A 60 19.66 7.84 -2.61
N ASP A 61 19.95 9.04 -3.04
CA ASP A 61 19.14 9.84 -3.95
C ASP A 61 19.60 9.75 -5.42
N THR A 62 20.54 8.86 -5.71
CA THR A 62 21.07 8.65 -7.07
C THR A 62 21.07 7.15 -7.40
N VAL A 63 20.32 6.78 -8.43
CA VAL A 63 20.10 5.39 -8.84
C VAL A 63 20.30 5.26 -10.36
N GLY A 64 21.12 4.30 -10.79
CA GLY A 64 21.43 4.13 -12.22
C GLY A 64 21.99 5.40 -12.88
N GLY A 65 22.70 6.23 -12.10
CA GLY A 65 23.23 7.53 -12.55
C GLY A 65 22.17 8.63 -12.68
N LYS A 66 20.92 8.42 -12.23
CA LYS A 66 19.82 9.39 -12.25
C LYS A 66 19.58 9.91 -10.83
N LYS A 67 19.41 11.22 -10.67
CA LYS A 67 19.00 11.82 -9.40
C LYS A 67 17.50 11.59 -9.17
N ILE A 68 17.14 11.08 -8.01
CA ILE A 68 15.74 10.82 -7.66
C ILE A 68 15.11 12.09 -7.09
N GLN A 69 13.96 12.47 -7.61
CA GLN A 69 13.11 13.53 -7.07
C GLN A 69 11.76 12.94 -6.70
N LEU A 70 11.39 13.05 -5.42
CA LEU A 70 10.08 12.67 -4.91
C LEU A 70 9.18 13.90 -4.85
N ILE A 71 8.06 13.90 -5.58
CA ILE A 71 7.05 14.96 -5.59
C ILE A 71 5.81 14.43 -4.89
N VAL A 72 5.52 14.95 -3.70
CA VAL A 72 4.37 14.50 -2.87
C VAL A 72 3.18 15.43 -3.10
N LYS A 73 2.00 14.85 -3.33
CA LYS A 73 0.73 15.56 -3.50
C LYS A 73 -0.33 14.98 -2.57
N ASP A 74 -1.10 15.87 -1.93
CA ASP A 74 -2.23 15.49 -1.07
C ASP A 74 -3.51 15.42 -1.90
N ASP A 75 -4.13 14.24 -1.98
CA ASP A 75 -5.41 14.02 -2.67
C ASP A 75 -6.63 14.12 -1.73
N THR A 76 -6.40 14.33 -0.44
CA THR A 76 -7.48 14.44 0.57
C THR A 76 -8.46 13.26 0.57
N SER A 77 -8.05 12.10 0.07
CA SER A 77 -8.91 10.91 -0.17
C SER A 77 -10.06 11.16 -1.16
N LEU A 78 -9.89 12.09 -2.11
CA LEU A 78 -10.90 12.44 -3.11
C LEU A 78 -10.46 11.95 -4.50
N PRO A 79 -11.18 10.99 -5.14
CA PRO A 79 -10.80 10.43 -6.44
C PRO A 79 -10.63 11.48 -7.55
N ASP A 80 -11.47 12.52 -7.57
CA ASP A 80 -11.35 13.60 -8.55
C ASP A 80 -10.10 14.46 -8.34
N ALA A 81 -9.72 14.71 -7.07
CA ALA A 81 -8.46 15.38 -6.75
C ALA A 81 -7.28 14.50 -7.17
N THR A 82 -7.31 13.19 -6.87
CA THR A 82 -6.27 12.24 -7.28
C THR A 82 -6.08 12.25 -8.79
N ARG A 83 -7.17 12.18 -9.55
CA ARG A 83 -7.13 12.21 -11.02
C ARG A 83 -6.50 13.49 -11.55
N ARG A 84 -6.92 14.66 -11.04
CA ARG A 84 -6.36 15.96 -11.44
C ARG A 84 -4.86 16.07 -11.11
N LEU A 85 -4.47 15.64 -9.92
CA LEU A 85 -3.05 15.63 -9.49
C LEU A 85 -2.20 14.68 -10.31
N ALA A 86 -2.71 13.50 -10.65
CA ALA A 86 -2.02 12.56 -11.52
C ALA A 86 -1.78 13.16 -12.92
N GLN A 87 -2.78 13.85 -13.48
CA GLN A 87 -2.65 14.53 -14.76
C GLN A 87 -1.62 15.67 -14.71
N GLU A 88 -1.62 16.47 -13.65
CA GLU A 88 -0.61 17.51 -13.41
C GLU A 88 0.80 16.92 -13.36
N LEU A 89 1.00 15.87 -12.56
CA LEU A 89 2.30 15.20 -12.41
C LEU A 89 2.81 14.62 -13.73
N VAL A 90 1.93 14.04 -14.54
CA VAL A 90 2.33 13.45 -15.83
C VAL A 90 2.61 14.52 -16.88
N VAL A 91 1.73 15.53 -17.01
CA VAL A 91 1.80 16.51 -18.10
C VAL A 91 2.78 17.64 -17.80
N ASN A 92 2.69 18.21 -16.59
CA ASN A 92 3.47 19.41 -16.22
C ASN A 92 4.82 19.01 -15.59
N ASP A 93 4.80 18.13 -14.58
CA ASP A 93 6.00 17.72 -13.86
C ASP A 93 6.81 16.66 -14.62
N LYS A 94 6.17 15.95 -15.57
CA LYS A 94 6.76 14.88 -16.41
C LYS A 94 7.37 13.79 -15.55
N VAL A 95 6.60 13.28 -14.57
CA VAL A 95 7.06 12.18 -13.71
C VAL A 95 7.26 10.89 -14.50
N ASN A 96 8.26 10.11 -14.10
CA ASN A 96 8.57 8.83 -14.71
C ASN A 96 7.73 7.68 -14.15
N VAL A 97 7.24 7.84 -12.89
CA VAL A 97 6.41 6.87 -12.17
C VAL A 97 5.40 7.63 -11.33
N LEU A 98 4.15 7.15 -11.31
CA LEU A 98 3.13 7.50 -10.33
C LEU A 98 3.16 6.47 -9.20
N ALA A 99 3.03 6.90 -7.94
CA ALA A 99 3.08 6.01 -6.79
C ALA A 99 2.12 6.46 -5.68
N GLY A 100 1.83 5.56 -4.73
CA GLY A 100 1.00 5.86 -3.55
C GLY A 100 -0.39 5.22 -3.63
N PHE A 101 -1.44 6.03 -3.72
CA PHE A 101 -2.85 5.63 -3.84
C PHE A 101 -3.41 4.95 -2.58
N GLY A 102 -3.85 5.77 -1.63
CA GLY A 102 -4.33 5.33 -0.33
C GLY A 102 -5.62 4.52 -0.35
N ILE A 103 -6.53 4.80 -1.31
CA ILE A 103 -7.83 4.14 -1.41
C ILE A 103 -8.12 3.69 -2.85
N THR A 104 -8.94 2.64 -2.98
CA THR A 104 -9.32 2.07 -4.28
C THR A 104 -9.93 3.07 -5.26
N PRO A 105 -10.89 3.93 -4.88
CA PRO A 105 -11.46 4.90 -5.82
C PRO A 105 -10.41 5.85 -6.41
N SER A 106 -9.42 6.27 -5.62
CA SER A 106 -8.29 7.10 -6.08
C SER A 106 -7.41 6.35 -7.10
N ALA A 107 -7.09 5.09 -6.83
CA ALA A 107 -6.31 4.25 -7.74
C ALA A 107 -7.03 4.06 -9.08
N LEU A 108 -8.32 3.72 -9.04
CA LEU A 108 -9.13 3.50 -10.24
C LEU A 108 -9.33 4.78 -11.06
N ALA A 109 -9.49 5.94 -10.41
CA ALA A 109 -9.60 7.24 -11.10
C ALA A 109 -8.31 7.61 -11.87
N THR A 110 -7.15 7.09 -11.44
CA THR A 110 -5.85 7.35 -12.07
C THR A 110 -5.50 6.33 -13.15
N ALA A 111 -6.06 5.13 -13.14
CA ALA A 111 -5.74 4.05 -14.06
C ALA A 111 -5.77 4.45 -15.56
N PRO A 112 -6.79 5.21 -16.07
CA PRO A 112 -6.79 5.68 -17.45
C PRO A 112 -5.61 6.59 -17.80
N ILE A 113 -5.16 7.44 -16.85
CA ILE A 113 -4.01 8.34 -17.06
C ILE A 113 -2.73 7.51 -17.20
N ALA A 114 -2.52 6.53 -16.31
CA ALA A 114 -1.38 5.62 -16.38
C ALA A 114 -1.32 4.89 -17.75
N THR A 115 -2.48 4.43 -18.24
CA THR A 115 -2.59 3.76 -19.56
C THR A 115 -2.26 4.72 -20.71
N GLN A 116 -2.89 5.89 -20.75
CA GLN A 116 -2.76 6.84 -21.85
C GLN A 116 -1.32 7.42 -21.96
N SER A 117 -0.73 7.72 -20.81
CA SER A 117 0.62 8.29 -20.74
C SER A 117 1.72 7.23 -20.77
N LYS A 118 1.38 5.95 -20.69
CA LYS A 118 2.33 4.83 -20.50
C LYS A 118 3.26 5.05 -19.31
N THR A 119 2.73 5.65 -18.23
CA THR A 119 3.47 5.91 -16.99
C THR A 119 3.17 4.80 -15.99
N PRO A 120 4.17 4.02 -15.53
CA PRO A 120 3.96 3.02 -14.49
C PRO A 120 3.35 3.62 -13.23
N MET A 121 2.43 2.88 -12.63
CA MET A 121 1.71 3.27 -11.42
C MET A 121 1.91 2.20 -10.35
N VAL A 122 2.59 2.56 -9.27
CA VAL A 122 2.87 1.65 -8.14
C VAL A 122 1.87 1.90 -7.02
N VAL A 123 0.96 0.94 -6.80
CA VAL A 123 -0.09 1.01 -5.77
C VAL A 123 0.47 0.47 -4.46
N MET A 124 0.61 1.38 -3.46
CA MET A 124 1.28 1.11 -2.18
C MET A 124 0.30 0.84 -1.03
N ALA A 125 -1.01 1.08 -1.22
CA ALA A 125 -2.03 0.92 -0.18
C ALA A 125 -3.32 0.28 -0.68
N ALA A 126 -3.97 0.85 -1.70
CA ALA A 126 -5.30 0.41 -2.17
C ALA A 126 -5.36 -1.10 -2.48
N ALA A 127 -6.38 -1.81 -1.92
CA ALA A 127 -6.34 -3.26 -1.75
C ALA A 127 -7.48 -4.04 -2.44
N THR A 128 -8.29 -3.43 -3.31
CA THR A 128 -9.29 -4.16 -4.11
C THR A 128 -8.58 -5.00 -5.19
N SER A 129 -8.99 -6.24 -5.36
CA SER A 129 -8.38 -7.21 -6.29
C SER A 129 -8.29 -6.68 -7.72
N SER A 130 -9.35 -6.06 -8.25
CA SER A 130 -9.45 -5.64 -9.65
C SER A 130 -8.54 -4.46 -10.05
N ILE A 131 -7.85 -3.80 -9.12
CA ILE A 131 -7.10 -2.57 -9.42
C ILE A 131 -6.05 -2.77 -10.53
N THR A 132 -5.27 -3.85 -10.49
CA THR A 132 -4.21 -4.07 -11.49
C THR A 132 -4.76 -4.42 -12.87
N GLU A 133 -6.06 -4.79 -12.96
CA GLU A 133 -6.76 -5.03 -14.22
C GLU A 133 -7.22 -3.73 -14.91
N ALA A 134 -7.39 -2.65 -14.13
CA ALA A 134 -7.85 -1.37 -14.64
C ALA A 134 -6.82 -0.67 -15.56
N SER A 135 -5.54 -1.06 -15.51
CA SER A 135 -4.50 -0.60 -16.43
C SER A 135 -3.36 -1.61 -16.52
N PRO A 136 -2.79 -1.85 -17.71
CA PRO A 136 -1.60 -2.68 -17.87
C PRO A 136 -0.35 -2.07 -17.21
N TYR A 137 -0.38 -0.78 -16.86
CA TYR A 137 0.73 -0.05 -16.24
C TYR A 137 0.71 -0.06 -14.71
N ILE A 138 -0.26 -0.73 -14.08
CA ILE A 138 -0.35 -0.81 -12.62
C ILE A 138 0.44 -2.02 -12.09
N VAL A 139 1.27 -1.77 -11.08
CA VAL A 139 1.94 -2.77 -10.24
C VAL A 139 1.54 -2.50 -8.79
N ARG A 140 1.30 -3.53 -7.98
CA ARG A 140 0.95 -3.39 -6.57
C ARG A 140 2.06 -3.92 -5.66
N THR A 141 2.37 -3.16 -4.61
CA THR A 141 3.28 -3.54 -3.53
C THR A 141 2.59 -3.59 -2.16
N SER A 142 1.28 -3.30 -2.10
CA SER A 142 0.48 -3.43 -0.88
C SER A 142 0.04 -4.88 -0.62
N PHE A 143 -1.23 -5.16 -0.74
CA PHE A 143 -1.87 -6.47 -0.56
C PHE A 143 -3.24 -6.45 -1.25
N THR A 144 -3.98 -7.57 -1.18
CA THR A 144 -5.40 -7.61 -1.54
C THR A 144 -6.23 -8.11 -0.36
N LEU A 145 -7.46 -7.60 -0.23
CA LEU A 145 -8.38 -8.05 0.82
C LEU A 145 -8.71 -9.55 0.71
N PRO A 146 -8.83 -10.12 -0.50
CA PRO A 146 -8.98 -11.57 -0.63
C PRO A 146 -7.87 -12.39 0.04
N GLN A 147 -6.59 -11.96 -0.06
CA GLN A 147 -5.47 -12.65 0.60
C GLN A 147 -5.68 -12.77 2.12
N ALA A 148 -5.99 -11.67 2.78
CA ALA A 148 -6.21 -11.65 4.22
C ALA A 148 -7.52 -12.36 4.61
N SER A 149 -8.61 -12.12 3.90
CA SER A 149 -9.94 -12.65 4.24
C SER A 149 -10.01 -14.17 4.13
N VAL A 150 -9.42 -14.75 3.08
CA VAL A 150 -9.39 -16.22 2.88
C VAL A 150 -8.58 -16.90 3.98
N ALA A 151 -7.42 -16.35 4.35
CA ALA A 151 -6.58 -16.90 5.43
C ALA A 151 -7.34 -16.99 6.76
N LEU A 152 -8.07 -15.95 7.12
CA LEU A 152 -8.85 -15.93 8.35
C LEU A 152 -10.07 -16.86 8.29
N ALA A 153 -10.73 -16.95 7.14
CA ALA A 153 -11.86 -17.86 6.92
C ALA A 153 -11.45 -19.34 6.94
N ASP A 154 -10.19 -19.66 6.64
CA ASP A 154 -9.63 -21.01 6.79
C ASP A 154 -9.33 -21.34 8.26
N TRP A 155 -8.96 -20.36 9.05
CA TRP A 155 -8.64 -20.51 10.47
C TRP A 155 -9.90 -20.59 11.35
N ALA A 156 -10.91 -19.77 11.09
CA ALA A 156 -12.05 -19.56 11.97
C ALA A 156 -12.80 -20.86 12.33
N PRO A 157 -13.26 -21.73 11.40
CA PRO A 157 -13.99 -22.95 11.73
C PRO A 157 -13.17 -23.97 12.54
N LYS A 158 -11.87 -24.05 12.27
CA LYS A 158 -10.92 -24.91 12.99
C LYS A 158 -10.77 -24.52 14.46
N ASN A 159 -11.12 -23.25 14.78
CA ASN A 159 -11.06 -22.69 16.13
C ASN A 159 -12.44 -22.44 16.76
N GLY A 160 -13.45 -23.21 16.30
CA GLY A 160 -14.80 -23.21 16.87
C GLY A 160 -15.67 -22.02 16.46
N ILE A 161 -15.24 -21.20 15.47
CA ILE A 161 -16.00 -20.07 14.96
C ILE A 161 -16.74 -20.49 13.70
N LYS A 162 -18.03 -20.80 13.81
CA LYS A 162 -18.85 -21.30 12.70
C LYS A 162 -19.94 -20.34 12.26
N LYS A 163 -20.54 -19.59 13.20
CA LYS A 163 -21.58 -18.59 12.91
C LYS A 163 -20.99 -17.19 13.00
N VAL A 164 -20.91 -16.49 11.89
CA VAL A 164 -20.26 -15.19 11.80
C VAL A 164 -21.21 -14.15 11.22
N VAL A 165 -21.21 -12.95 11.77
CA VAL A 165 -21.74 -11.75 11.11
C VAL A 165 -20.57 -10.99 10.52
N THR A 166 -20.72 -10.48 9.30
CA THR A 166 -19.70 -9.60 8.69
C THR A 166 -20.11 -8.14 8.82
N LEU A 167 -19.17 -7.27 9.16
CA LEU A 167 -19.33 -5.82 9.21
C LEU A 167 -18.18 -5.18 8.43
N VAL A 168 -18.46 -4.61 7.26
CA VAL A 168 -17.45 -4.05 6.38
C VAL A 168 -17.81 -2.64 5.93
N SER A 169 -16.80 -1.81 5.66
CA SER A 169 -17.03 -0.52 5.01
C SER A 169 -17.52 -0.72 3.59
N ASP A 170 -18.56 0.05 3.18
CA ASP A 170 -19.26 -0.08 1.89
C ASP A 170 -18.48 0.58 0.76
N TYR A 171 -17.41 -0.07 0.32
CA TYR A 171 -16.62 0.28 -0.87
C TYR A 171 -15.80 -0.93 -1.34
N GLY A 172 -15.07 -0.80 -2.45
CA GLY A 172 -14.41 -1.93 -3.12
C GLY A 172 -13.70 -2.93 -2.20
N PRO A 173 -12.73 -2.50 -1.34
CA PRO A 173 -12.06 -3.40 -0.41
C PRO A 173 -13.00 -4.12 0.55
N GLY A 174 -14.01 -3.43 1.10
CA GLY A 174 -14.98 -4.04 2.01
C GLY A 174 -15.84 -5.10 1.33
N ILE A 175 -16.24 -4.84 0.08
CA ILE A 175 -16.99 -5.80 -0.74
C ILE A 175 -16.12 -7.04 -1.01
N ASP A 176 -14.86 -6.87 -1.34
CA ASP A 176 -13.92 -7.98 -1.51
C ASP A 176 -13.72 -8.77 -0.20
N ALA A 177 -13.49 -8.07 0.92
CA ALA A 177 -13.30 -8.71 2.22
C ALA A 177 -14.52 -9.57 2.61
N GLU A 178 -15.73 -9.01 2.50
CA GLU A 178 -16.98 -9.72 2.79
C GLU A 178 -17.16 -10.94 1.90
N LYS A 179 -17.00 -10.76 0.58
CA LYS A 179 -17.21 -11.81 -0.41
C LYS A 179 -16.28 -13.00 -0.17
N PHE A 180 -14.98 -12.75 -0.14
CA PHE A 180 -13.99 -13.82 -0.06
C PHE A 180 -13.97 -14.49 1.32
N PHE A 181 -14.21 -13.74 2.39
CA PHE A 181 -14.39 -14.33 3.72
C PHE A 181 -15.61 -15.25 3.75
N LYS A 182 -16.77 -14.76 3.29
CA LYS A 182 -18.03 -15.51 3.28
C LYS A 182 -17.95 -16.78 2.45
N GLU A 183 -17.49 -16.68 1.20
CA GLU A 183 -17.37 -17.83 0.29
C GLU A 183 -16.47 -18.91 0.90
N ARG A 184 -15.32 -18.49 1.45
CA ARG A 184 -14.35 -19.42 2.04
C ARG A 184 -14.81 -20.01 3.36
N LEU A 185 -15.48 -19.22 4.21
CA LEU A 185 -16.06 -19.70 5.47
C LEU A 185 -17.11 -20.77 5.22
N ILE A 186 -18.02 -20.54 4.25
CA ILE A 186 -19.05 -21.51 3.85
C ILE A 186 -18.42 -22.79 3.29
N PHE A 187 -17.42 -22.66 2.44
CA PHE A 187 -16.67 -23.82 1.91
C PHE A 187 -16.08 -24.68 3.04
N ASN A 188 -15.65 -24.06 4.13
CA ASN A 188 -15.09 -24.73 5.30
C ASN A 188 -16.15 -25.16 6.34
N GLY A 189 -17.45 -25.15 5.98
CA GLY A 189 -18.54 -25.62 6.84
C GLY A 189 -19.02 -24.61 7.90
N GLY A 190 -18.64 -23.33 7.76
CA GLY A 190 -19.18 -22.23 8.56
C GLY A 190 -20.38 -21.56 7.88
N GLN A 191 -20.91 -20.53 8.54
CA GLN A 191 -22.07 -19.77 8.09
C GLN A 191 -21.89 -18.28 8.35
N VAL A 192 -22.16 -17.43 7.36
CA VAL A 192 -22.38 -16.00 7.56
C VAL A 192 -23.88 -15.77 7.71
N THR A 193 -24.30 -15.42 8.93
CA THR A 193 -25.71 -15.27 9.28
C THR A 193 -26.29 -13.93 8.85
N GLU A 194 -25.44 -12.88 8.81
CA GLU A 194 -25.80 -11.55 8.34
C GLU A 194 -24.57 -10.84 7.76
N SER A 195 -24.78 -10.05 6.71
CA SER A 195 -23.75 -9.19 6.10
C SER A 195 -24.16 -7.73 6.26
N LEU A 196 -23.35 -6.98 7.01
CA LEU A 196 -23.61 -5.57 7.33
C LEU A 196 -22.56 -4.68 6.65
N ARG A 197 -23.01 -3.57 6.09
CA ARG A 197 -22.14 -2.59 5.44
C ARG A 197 -22.35 -1.21 6.03
N VAL A 198 -21.25 -0.56 6.40
CA VAL A 198 -21.24 0.79 6.98
C VAL A 198 -20.68 1.79 5.98
N PRO A 199 -21.16 3.04 5.98
CA PRO A 199 -20.57 4.08 5.17
C PRO A 199 -19.07 4.23 5.44
N MET A 200 -18.27 4.49 4.38
CA MET A 200 -16.82 4.69 4.53
C MET A 200 -16.50 5.98 5.31
N ARG A 201 -17.36 7.01 5.20
CA ARG A 201 -17.14 8.30 5.86
C ARG A 201 -18.00 8.41 7.11
N ASN A 202 -17.35 8.82 8.23
CA ASN A 202 -18.00 9.06 9.52
C ASN A 202 -18.95 7.91 9.92
N PRO A 203 -18.51 6.64 9.94
CA PRO A 203 -19.38 5.52 10.24
C PRO A 203 -19.86 5.58 11.69
N ASP A 204 -21.17 5.44 11.87
CA ASP A 204 -21.78 5.09 13.16
C ASP A 204 -21.95 3.57 13.21
N PHE A 205 -21.20 2.91 14.07
CA PHE A 205 -21.22 1.46 14.22
C PHE A 205 -22.35 0.99 15.16
N ALA A 206 -22.93 1.88 15.95
CA ALA A 206 -23.87 1.55 17.01
C ALA A 206 -25.08 0.73 16.54
N PRO A 207 -25.83 1.12 15.50
CA PRO A 207 -26.99 0.36 15.05
C PRO A 207 -26.63 -1.00 14.45
N PHE A 208 -25.46 -1.10 13.83
CA PHE A 208 -24.96 -2.36 13.27
C PHE A 208 -24.53 -3.34 14.38
N LEU A 209 -23.80 -2.87 15.39
CA LEU A 209 -23.37 -3.68 16.52
C LEU A 209 -24.56 -4.16 17.36
N GLN A 210 -25.65 -3.40 17.43
CA GLN A 210 -26.88 -3.89 18.07
C GLN A 210 -27.43 -5.13 17.35
N LYS A 211 -27.50 -5.11 16.02
CA LYS A 211 -27.93 -6.28 15.24
C LYS A 211 -27.03 -7.49 15.46
N VAL A 212 -25.71 -7.27 15.48
CA VAL A 212 -24.74 -8.34 15.79
C VAL A 212 -25.04 -8.97 17.15
N ARG A 213 -25.28 -8.16 18.17
CA ARG A 213 -25.59 -8.62 19.53
C ARG A 213 -26.87 -9.46 19.56
N ASP A 214 -27.92 -9.02 18.87
CA ASP A 214 -29.21 -9.70 18.80
C ASP A 214 -29.11 -11.05 18.08
N GLY A 215 -28.24 -11.12 17.03
CA GLY A 215 -27.99 -12.34 16.26
C GLY A 215 -27.13 -13.39 16.96
N LYS A 216 -26.44 -13.05 18.04
CA LYS A 216 -25.59 -13.94 18.86
C LYS A 216 -24.70 -14.87 18.04
N PRO A 217 -23.85 -14.32 17.15
CA PRO A 217 -22.88 -15.12 16.39
C PRO A 217 -21.72 -15.57 17.30
N ASP A 218 -20.92 -16.53 16.84
CA ASP A 218 -19.65 -16.90 17.48
C ASP A 218 -18.62 -15.77 17.36
N ALA A 219 -18.66 -15.04 16.22
CA ALA A 219 -17.76 -13.93 15.97
C ALA A 219 -18.37 -12.85 15.06
N LEU A 220 -17.84 -11.65 15.19
CA LEU A 220 -17.97 -10.54 14.26
C LEU A 220 -16.70 -10.44 13.43
N PHE A 221 -16.81 -10.65 12.11
CA PHE A 221 -15.74 -10.35 11.15
C PHE A 221 -15.82 -8.90 10.74
N VAL A 222 -14.71 -8.16 10.89
CA VAL A 222 -14.66 -6.73 10.59
C VAL A 222 -13.60 -6.43 9.53
N PHE A 223 -14.00 -5.62 8.55
CA PHE A 223 -13.08 -4.82 7.75
C PHE A 223 -13.51 -3.35 7.76
N VAL A 224 -12.65 -2.50 8.28
CA VAL A 224 -12.75 -1.03 8.17
C VAL A 224 -11.38 -0.49 7.78
N PRO A 225 -11.29 0.64 7.06
CA PRO A 225 -10.00 1.20 6.71
C PRO A 225 -9.15 1.50 7.94
N SER A 226 -7.83 1.42 7.80
CA SER A 226 -6.87 1.88 8.81
C SER A 226 -7.27 3.27 9.32
N GLY A 227 -7.26 3.44 10.64
CA GLY A 227 -7.75 4.65 11.31
C GLY A 227 -9.17 4.55 11.87
N ALA A 228 -9.99 3.58 11.45
CA ALA A 228 -11.34 3.38 12.00
C ALA A 228 -11.42 2.21 13.02
N GLY A 229 -10.37 1.40 13.14
CA GLY A 229 -10.34 0.21 14.00
C GLY A 229 -10.58 0.53 15.48
N ALA A 230 -9.96 1.59 16.00
CA ALA A 230 -10.13 2.01 17.39
C ALA A 230 -11.59 2.37 17.72
N ALA A 231 -12.31 3.02 16.80
CA ALA A 231 -13.70 3.37 16.98
C ALA A 231 -14.61 2.13 17.02
N VAL A 232 -14.36 1.15 16.14
CA VAL A 232 -15.08 -0.15 16.18
C VAL A 232 -14.81 -0.87 17.49
N MET A 233 -13.54 -0.98 17.90
CA MET A 233 -13.15 -1.65 19.13
C MET A 233 -13.83 -1.02 20.34
N LYS A 234 -13.79 0.31 20.47
CA LYS A 234 -14.43 1.05 21.55
C LYS A 234 -15.92 0.72 21.63
N GLN A 235 -16.65 0.87 20.53
CA GLN A 235 -18.09 0.62 20.51
C GLN A 235 -18.45 -0.87 20.72
N PHE A 236 -17.59 -1.80 20.26
CA PHE A 236 -17.74 -3.23 20.52
C PHE A 236 -17.70 -3.53 22.02
N LEU A 237 -16.74 -2.96 22.74
CA LEU A 237 -16.59 -3.15 24.19
C LEU A 237 -17.69 -2.43 24.98
N GLU A 238 -18.00 -1.18 24.66
CA GLU A 238 -19.05 -0.40 25.33
C GLU A 238 -20.42 -1.07 25.26
N ARG A 239 -20.67 -1.87 24.21
CA ARG A 239 -21.89 -2.64 24.05
C ARG A 239 -21.83 -4.03 24.68
N GLY A 240 -20.72 -4.36 25.35
CA GLY A 240 -20.54 -5.63 26.04
C GLY A 240 -20.57 -6.84 25.11
N MET A 241 -20.09 -6.70 23.89
CA MET A 241 -20.05 -7.80 22.91
C MET A 241 -19.08 -8.90 23.36
N ASP A 242 -17.94 -8.51 23.91
CA ASP A 242 -16.95 -9.39 24.55
C ASP A 242 -17.57 -10.21 25.70
N LYS A 243 -18.34 -9.55 26.58
CA LYS A 243 -19.06 -10.19 27.69
C LYS A 243 -20.17 -11.12 27.23
N ALA A 244 -20.75 -10.88 26.06
CA ALA A 244 -21.70 -11.75 25.40
C ALA A 244 -21.05 -12.98 24.74
N GLY A 245 -19.71 -13.12 24.80
CA GLY A 245 -18.95 -14.21 24.20
C GLY A 245 -18.73 -14.10 22.70
N ILE A 246 -19.05 -12.95 22.10
CA ILE A 246 -18.83 -12.69 20.66
C ILE A 246 -17.37 -12.32 20.44
N LYS A 247 -16.66 -13.09 19.63
CA LYS A 247 -15.26 -12.79 19.30
C LYS A 247 -15.19 -11.72 18.22
N LEU A 248 -14.24 -10.77 18.34
CA LEU A 248 -13.90 -9.87 17.24
C LEU A 248 -12.75 -10.47 16.44
N ILE A 249 -12.97 -10.68 15.15
CA ILE A 249 -11.95 -11.12 14.18
C ILE A 249 -11.98 -10.19 12.97
N GLY A 250 -10.92 -10.10 12.20
CA GLY A 250 -10.93 -9.24 11.02
C GLY A 250 -9.63 -9.24 10.23
N THR A 251 -9.58 -8.40 9.20
CA THR A 251 -8.32 -8.10 8.55
C THR A 251 -7.45 -7.21 9.45
N GLY A 252 -6.16 -7.17 9.20
CA GLY A 252 -5.24 -6.45 10.06
C GLY A 252 -5.41 -4.94 10.11
N ASP A 253 -6.25 -4.39 9.24
CA ASP A 253 -6.65 -2.98 9.27
C ASP A 253 -7.32 -2.59 10.60
N VAL A 254 -8.06 -3.53 11.19
CA VAL A 254 -8.79 -3.32 12.45
C VAL A 254 -7.85 -3.12 13.64
N THR A 255 -6.71 -3.83 13.64
CA THR A 255 -5.68 -3.75 14.69
C THR A 255 -4.40 -3.14 14.14
N ASP A 256 -4.52 -2.00 13.44
CA ASP A 256 -3.39 -1.29 12.86
C ASP A 256 -2.30 -1.01 13.90
N ASP A 257 -1.06 -1.43 13.60
CA ASP A 257 0.07 -1.34 14.52
C ASP A 257 0.36 0.09 15.01
N ASP A 258 0.09 1.11 14.18
CA ASP A 258 0.27 2.54 14.53
C ASP A 258 -0.70 3.00 15.63
N GLN A 259 -1.91 2.44 15.67
CA GLN A 259 -2.98 2.84 16.57
C GLN A 259 -3.31 1.80 17.63
N LEU A 260 -2.63 0.66 17.63
CA LEU A 260 -3.00 -0.48 18.45
C LEU A 260 -2.97 -0.18 19.96
N ASN A 261 -2.00 0.61 20.41
CA ASN A 261 -1.90 0.99 21.82
C ASN A 261 -3.07 1.86 22.29
N ASP A 262 -3.66 2.66 21.40
CA ASP A 262 -4.79 3.54 21.73
C ASP A 262 -6.09 2.74 21.96
N MET A 263 -6.14 1.47 21.50
CA MET A 263 -7.29 0.58 21.72
C MET A 263 -7.35 0.04 23.14
N GLY A 264 -6.24 0.11 23.89
CA GLY A 264 -6.14 -0.39 25.27
C GLY A 264 -6.28 -1.92 25.38
N ASP A 265 -6.33 -2.41 26.61
CA ASP A 265 -6.34 -3.85 26.93
C ASP A 265 -7.59 -4.60 26.41
N GLY A 266 -8.64 -3.87 26.01
CA GLY A 266 -9.81 -4.46 25.37
C GLY A 266 -9.55 -5.10 23.99
N ALA A 267 -8.43 -4.75 23.36
CA ALA A 267 -8.02 -5.38 22.11
C ALA A 267 -7.27 -6.72 22.31
N LEU A 268 -6.91 -7.08 23.55
CA LEU A 268 -6.20 -8.32 23.84
C LEU A 268 -6.99 -9.55 23.36
N GLY A 269 -6.28 -10.45 22.69
CA GLY A 269 -6.85 -11.68 22.16
C GLY A 269 -7.58 -11.56 20.82
N VAL A 270 -7.77 -10.34 20.29
CA VAL A 270 -8.34 -10.15 18.95
C VAL A 270 -7.42 -10.82 17.91
N VAL A 271 -8.03 -11.62 17.03
CA VAL A 271 -7.31 -12.33 15.98
C VAL A 271 -7.57 -11.67 14.62
N THR A 272 -6.50 -11.37 13.93
CA THR A 272 -6.52 -10.81 12.58
C THR A 272 -5.61 -11.57 11.64
N SER A 273 -5.84 -11.41 10.34
CA SER A 273 -4.94 -11.89 9.29
C SER A 273 -4.39 -10.72 8.48
N HIS A 274 -3.09 -10.72 8.22
CA HIS A 274 -2.45 -9.69 7.40
C HIS A 274 -1.08 -10.12 6.88
N HIS A 275 -0.53 -9.34 5.95
CA HIS A 275 0.78 -9.57 5.36
C HIS A 275 1.94 -8.98 6.18
N TYR A 276 1.68 -8.25 7.26
CA TYR A 276 2.71 -7.58 8.06
C TYR A 276 2.26 -7.39 9.52
N SER A 277 3.22 -7.37 10.40
CA SER A 277 3.15 -6.88 11.77
C SER A 277 4.44 -6.15 12.13
N ALA A 278 4.35 -5.04 12.88
CA ALA A 278 5.54 -4.38 13.44
C ALA A 278 6.33 -5.32 14.37
N ALA A 279 5.68 -6.35 14.92
CA ALA A 279 6.31 -7.39 15.75
C ALA A 279 6.88 -8.58 14.95
N HIS A 280 6.85 -8.55 13.60
CA HIS A 280 7.41 -9.63 12.77
C HIS A 280 8.87 -9.91 13.19
N PRO A 281 9.24 -11.19 13.47
CA PRO A 281 10.47 -11.50 14.21
C PRO A 281 11.76 -11.40 13.40
N SER A 282 11.70 -11.13 12.08
CA SER A 282 12.89 -11.09 11.22
C SER A 282 13.86 -9.98 11.61
N ALA A 283 15.16 -10.23 11.40
CA ALA A 283 16.21 -9.24 11.63
C ALA A 283 16.02 -7.99 10.73
N MET A 284 15.48 -8.17 9.52
CA MET A 284 15.19 -7.08 8.60
C MET A 284 14.09 -6.19 9.15
N ASN A 285 12.99 -6.77 9.67
CA ASN A 285 11.91 -6.01 10.27
C ASN A 285 12.37 -5.23 11.50
N LYS A 286 13.13 -5.86 12.41
CA LYS A 286 13.67 -5.18 13.60
C LYS A 286 14.50 -3.94 13.24
N LYS A 287 15.34 -4.05 12.19
CA LYS A 287 16.12 -2.91 11.68
C LYS A 287 15.23 -1.84 11.05
N PHE A 288 14.22 -2.25 10.29
CA PHE A 288 13.25 -1.34 9.67
C PHE A 288 12.46 -0.57 10.72
N VAL A 289 11.86 -1.25 11.70
CA VAL A 289 11.09 -0.64 12.80
C VAL A 289 11.94 0.37 13.55
N ALA A 290 13.14 -0.01 14.01
CA ALA A 290 14.02 0.88 14.75
C ALA A 290 14.43 2.13 13.93
N ALA A 291 14.73 1.95 12.64
CA ALA A 291 15.08 3.07 11.76
C ALA A 291 13.88 3.98 11.48
N PHE A 292 12.69 3.40 11.27
CA PHE A 292 11.46 4.14 11.02
C PHE A 292 11.05 4.99 12.23
N GLU A 293 11.00 4.38 13.43
CA GLU A 293 10.67 5.09 14.67
C GLU A 293 11.67 6.21 14.98
N LYS A 294 12.97 5.96 14.79
CA LYS A 294 14.02 6.99 14.96
C LYS A 294 13.81 8.17 14.00
N ALA A 295 13.48 7.91 12.74
CA ALA A 295 13.28 8.97 11.74
C ALA A 295 11.97 9.73 11.93
N ASN A 296 10.97 9.14 12.58
CA ASN A 296 9.60 9.65 12.64
C ASN A 296 9.08 9.85 14.08
N LYS A 297 9.95 10.28 14.99
CA LYS A 297 9.61 10.69 16.37
C LYS A 297 8.86 9.59 17.17
N GLY A 298 9.21 8.34 16.98
CA GLY A 298 8.63 7.20 17.69
C GLY A 298 7.33 6.68 17.08
N MET A 299 6.92 7.16 15.90
CA MET A 299 5.78 6.59 15.17
C MET A 299 6.07 5.14 14.81
N ARG A 300 5.21 4.20 15.22
CA ARG A 300 5.35 2.78 14.89
C ARG A 300 4.98 2.57 13.42
N PRO A 301 5.80 1.86 12.61
CA PRO A 301 5.42 1.55 11.24
C PRO A 301 4.29 0.54 11.22
N ASN A 302 3.37 0.71 10.27
CA ASN A 302 2.31 -0.25 9.98
C ASN A 302 2.47 -0.87 8.58
N PHE A 303 1.50 -1.66 8.16
CA PHE A 303 1.49 -2.31 6.84
C PHE A 303 1.49 -1.31 5.66
N MET A 304 0.99 -0.08 5.84
CA MET A 304 1.07 0.98 4.84
C MET A 304 2.51 1.48 4.65
N ALA A 305 3.26 1.62 5.76
CA ALA A 305 4.68 1.96 5.70
C ALA A 305 5.47 0.91 4.91
N VAL A 306 5.22 -0.37 5.17
CA VAL A 306 5.89 -1.45 4.42
C VAL A 306 5.53 -1.42 2.95
N GLY A 307 4.26 -1.17 2.60
CA GLY A 307 3.84 -0.99 1.20
C GLY A 307 4.58 0.14 0.49
N GLY A 308 4.80 1.27 1.19
CA GLY A 308 5.58 2.41 0.69
C GLY A 308 7.07 2.09 0.54
N TYR A 309 7.67 1.44 1.55
CA TYR A 309 9.07 1.03 1.56
C TYR A 309 9.38 0.08 0.39
N ASP A 310 8.56 -0.94 0.21
CA ASP A 310 8.69 -1.92 -0.86
C ASP A 310 8.38 -1.30 -2.24
N GLY A 311 7.44 -0.37 -2.30
CA GLY A 311 7.13 0.37 -3.52
C GLY A 311 8.33 1.17 -4.01
N MET A 312 9.04 1.85 -3.11
CA MET A 312 10.28 2.56 -3.47
C MET A 312 11.37 1.58 -3.91
N ARG A 313 11.47 0.41 -3.26
CA ARG A 313 12.39 -0.63 -3.69
C ARG A 313 12.11 -1.10 -5.10
N VAL A 314 10.86 -1.43 -5.40
CA VAL A 314 10.45 -1.87 -6.76
C VAL A 314 10.80 -0.82 -7.81
N ILE A 315 10.60 0.47 -7.52
CA ILE A 315 10.94 1.57 -8.42
C ILE A 315 12.46 1.68 -8.61
N TYR A 316 13.24 1.61 -7.53
CA TYR A 316 14.70 1.72 -7.59
C TYR A 316 15.33 0.56 -8.35
N GLU A 317 14.91 -0.67 -8.09
CA GLU A 317 15.39 -1.85 -8.80
C GLU A 317 14.98 -1.82 -10.28
N ALA A 318 13.76 -1.35 -10.58
CA ALA A 318 13.35 -1.17 -11.97
C ALA A 318 14.22 -0.13 -12.69
N LEU A 319 14.57 0.97 -12.04
CA LEU A 319 15.45 1.99 -12.61
C LEU A 319 16.88 1.47 -12.83
N ARG A 320 17.41 0.62 -11.91
CA ARG A 320 18.72 -0.04 -12.07
C ARG A 320 18.73 -1.03 -13.23
N ALA A 321 17.64 -1.78 -13.39
CA ALA A 321 17.52 -2.84 -14.39
C ALA A 321 17.09 -2.33 -15.77
N ALA A 322 16.43 -1.18 -15.86
CA ALA A 322 15.96 -0.62 -17.12
C ALA A 322 17.14 -0.24 -18.01
N LYS A 323 17.26 -0.93 -19.13
CA LYS A 323 18.31 -0.66 -20.12
C LYS A 323 18.05 0.70 -20.78
N THR A 324 19.00 1.60 -20.64
CA THR A 324 18.99 2.90 -21.33
C THR A 324 20.29 3.11 -22.08
N THR A 325 20.25 3.78 -23.24
CA THR A 325 21.45 4.19 -23.95
C THR A 325 21.91 5.55 -23.42
N GLY A 326 23.12 5.60 -22.86
CA GLY A 326 23.71 6.84 -22.33
C GLY A 326 22.89 7.49 -21.22
N LYS A 327 22.62 8.79 -21.35
CA LYS A 327 21.89 9.60 -20.39
C LYS A 327 20.35 9.55 -20.54
N ALA A 328 19.82 8.79 -21.49
CA ALA A 328 18.37 8.72 -21.74
C ALA A 328 17.60 8.26 -20.49
N MET A 329 16.38 8.78 -20.28
CA MET A 329 15.47 8.26 -19.28
C MET A 329 14.85 6.95 -19.77
N PRO A 330 14.64 5.96 -18.87
CA PRO A 330 13.91 4.76 -19.25
C PRO A 330 12.46 5.10 -19.63
N THR A 331 11.94 4.38 -20.61
CA THR A 331 10.52 4.50 -20.96
C THR A 331 9.63 3.83 -19.91
N GLY A 332 8.34 4.20 -19.85
CA GLY A 332 7.39 3.54 -18.97
C GLY A 332 7.27 2.04 -19.24
N ASP A 333 7.33 1.63 -20.52
CA ASP A 333 7.31 0.21 -20.89
C ASP A 333 8.54 -0.55 -20.34
N SER A 334 9.74 0.05 -20.43
CA SER A 334 10.95 -0.58 -19.88
C SER A 334 10.95 -0.65 -18.36
N LEU A 335 10.45 0.40 -17.68
CA LEU A 335 10.27 0.38 -16.22
C LEU A 335 9.27 -0.67 -15.79
N LEU A 336 8.10 -0.71 -16.45
CA LEU A 336 7.08 -1.71 -16.15
C LEU A 336 7.60 -3.14 -16.35
N ALA A 337 8.33 -3.39 -17.43
CA ALA A 337 8.93 -4.70 -17.68
C ALA A 337 9.91 -5.10 -16.57
N ALA A 338 10.69 -4.13 -16.06
CA ALA A 338 11.65 -4.35 -14.98
C ALA A 338 11.01 -4.45 -13.59
N MET A 339 9.78 -3.95 -13.39
CA MET A 339 9.01 -4.12 -12.14
C MET A 339 8.41 -5.51 -12.03
N LYS A 340 8.00 -6.12 -13.15
CA LYS A 340 7.38 -7.45 -13.18
C LYS A 340 8.39 -8.54 -12.85
N GLY A 341 7.99 -9.51 -12.03
CA GLY A 341 8.83 -10.66 -11.68
C GLY A 341 9.93 -10.36 -10.65
N GLN A 342 10.00 -9.16 -10.09
CA GLN A 342 10.94 -8.86 -9.01
C GLN A 342 10.67 -9.75 -7.78
N ILE A 343 11.74 -10.31 -7.22
CA ILE A 343 11.71 -11.16 -6.01
C ILE A 343 12.69 -10.56 -5.01
N PHE A 344 12.26 -10.36 -3.77
CA PHE A 344 13.12 -9.80 -2.74
C PHE A 344 12.63 -10.07 -1.31
N GLU A 345 13.55 -9.94 -0.34
CA GLU A 345 13.22 -9.88 1.08
C GLU A 345 12.75 -8.49 1.47
N SER A 346 11.70 -8.42 2.25
CA SER A 346 11.05 -7.22 2.78
C SER A 346 10.99 -7.29 4.31
N PRO A 347 10.73 -6.19 5.02
CA PRO A 347 10.40 -6.25 6.46
C PRO A 347 9.26 -7.21 6.80
N ARG A 348 8.37 -7.52 5.86
CA ARG A 348 7.25 -8.48 6.01
C ARG A 348 7.58 -9.92 5.58
N GLY A 349 8.83 -10.22 5.25
CA GLY A 349 9.25 -11.49 4.72
C GLY A 349 9.48 -11.46 3.21
N LYS A 350 9.62 -12.64 2.60
CA LYS A 350 9.82 -12.77 1.16
C LYS A 350 8.57 -12.36 0.39
N MET A 351 8.77 -11.60 -0.66
CA MET A 351 7.70 -11.25 -1.60
C MET A 351 8.17 -11.23 -3.05
N PHE A 352 7.25 -11.34 -3.98
CA PHE A 352 7.53 -11.10 -5.39
C PHE A 352 6.33 -10.47 -6.11
N ILE A 353 6.62 -9.79 -7.21
CA ILE A 353 5.60 -9.22 -8.10
C ILE A 353 5.30 -10.24 -9.18
N ASP A 354 4.09 -10.79 -9.18
CA ASP A 354 3.66 -11.74 -10.21
C ASP A 354 3.70 -11.08 -11.58
N ALA A 355 4.41 -11.72 -12.52
CA ALA A 355 4.63 -11.13 -13.85
C ALA A 355 3.36 -11.00 -14.70
N GLN A 356 2.35 -11.82 -14.44
CA GLN A 356 1.08 -11.82 -15.19
C GLN A 356 0.07 -10.85 -14.57
N THR A 357 -0.20 -11.00 -13.26
CA THR A 357 -1.20 -10.20 -12.55
C THR A 357 -0.67 -8.85 -12.12
N ARG A 358 0.65 -8.67 -12.00
CA ARG A 358 1.34 -7.50 -11.48
C ARG A 358 0.99 -7.19 -10.01
N ASP A 359 0.40 -8.18 -9.34
CA ASP A 359 0.14 -8.16 -7.92
C ASP A 359 1.28 -8.76 -7.10
N VAL A 360 1.33 -8.39 -5.84
CA VAL A 360 2.25 -8.98 -4.88
C VAL A 360 1.81 -10.39 -4.51
N VAL A 361 2.77 -11.31 -4.48
CA VAL A 361 2.66 -12.62 -3.86
C VAL A 361 3.52 -12.60 -2.60
N GLN A 362 2.93 -12.96 -1.46
CA GLN A 362 3.51 -12.76 -0.15
C GLN A 362 2.94 -13.72 0.88
N ASP A 363 3.60 -13.82 2.02
CA ASP A 363 3.08 -14.56 3.16
C ASP A 363 1.94 -13.79 3.83
N ILE A 364 0.93 -14.51 4.31
CA ILE A 364 -0.16 -13.96 5.11
C ILE A 364 -0.09 -14.60 6.50
N TYR A 365 0.00 -13.76 7.52
CA TYR A 365 0.15 -14.15 8.91
C TYR A 365 -1.20 -14.10 9.63
N LEU A 366 -1.49 -15.11 10.44
CA LEU A 366 -2.50 -15.03 11.48
C LEU A 366 -1.86 -14.42 12.71
N ARG A 367 -2.47 -13.36 13.23
CA ARG A 367 -1.93 -12.53 14.29
C ARG A 367 -2.94 -12.44 15.44
N LYS A 368 -2.43 -12.39 16.65
CA LYS A 368 -3.22 -12.16 17.85
C LYS A 368 -2.67 -10.95 18.61
N VAL A 369 -3.54 -10.11 19.11
CA VAL A 369 -3.12 -8.98 19.94
C VAL A 369 -2.67 -9.50 21.30
N GLU A 370 -1.40 -9.24 21.63
CA GLU A 370 -0.78 -9.59 22.90
C GLU A 370 -0.07 -8.38 23.51
N LYS A 371 0.10 -8.37 24.82
CA LYS A 371 0.85 -7.33 25.54
C LYS A 371 2.27 -7.80 25.82
N LYS A 372 3.25 -7.04 25.35
CA LYS A 372 4.69 -7.28 25.58
C LYS A 372 5.34 -5.95 25.98
N ASP A 373 6.11 -5.97 27.05
CA ASP A 373 6.81 -4.78 27.56
C ASP A 373 5.89 -3.55 27.76
N GLY A 374 4.66 -3.81 28.22
CA GLY A 374 3.65 -2.77 28.48
C GLY A 374 2.93 -2.25 27.23
N GLN A 375 3.27 -2.72 26.03
CA GLN A 375 2.66 -2.30 24.76
C GLN A 375 1.89 -3.44 24.09
N LEU A 376 0.87 -3.09 23.31
CA LEU A 376 0.13 -4.03 22.49
C LEU A 376 0.86 -4.29 21.16
N HIS A 377 0.89 -5.55 20.76
CA HIS A 377 1.50 -6.02 19.53
C HIS A 377 0.61 -7.03 18.81
N ASN A 378 0.59 -6.99 17.48
CA ASN A 378 0.02 -8.05 16.66
C ASN A 378 1.05 -9.19 16.55
N VAL A 379 0.95 -10.20 17.42
CA VAL A 379 1.89 -11.32 17.45
C VAL A 379 1.46 -12.39 16.48
N GLU A 380 2.35 -12.72 15.54
CA GLU A 380 2.13 -13.77 14.55
C GLU A 380 2.20 -15.15 15.23
N PHE A 381 1.22 -16.02 14.95
CA PHE A 381 1.18 -17.37 15.50
C PHE A 381 1.01 -18.47 14.44
N ASP A 382 0.66 -18.08 13.19
CA ASP A 382 0.57 -19.00 12.05
C ASP A 382 0.84 -18.21 10.75
N VAL A 383 1.18 -18.93 9.67
CA VAL A 383 1.52 -18.33 8.38
C VAL A 383 1.06 -19.17 7.20
N ILE A 384 0.44 -18.53 6.23
CA ILE A 384 0.15 -19.10 4.92
C ILE A 384 1.16 -18.51 3.93
N LYS A 385 1.95 -19.40 3.32
CA LYS A 385 3.08 -19.01 2.45
C LYS A 385 2.66 -18.69 1.03
N ASP A 386 3.39 -17.75 0.40
CA ASP A 386 3.35 -17.46 -1.03
C ASP A 386 1.91 -17.26 -1.58
N VAL A 387 1.09 -16.51 -0.84
CA VAL A 387 -0.33 -16.32 -1.18
C VAL A 387 -0.45 -15.38 -2.38
N LYS A 388 -0.97 -15.90 -3.49
CA LYS A 388 -1.44 -15.10 -4.63
C LYS A 388 -2.79 -14.48 -4.31
N ASP A 389 -3.19 -13.47 -5.10
CA ASP A 389 -4.53 -12.89 -4.96
C ASP A 389 -5.62 -13.92 -5.32
N PRO A 390 -6.42 -14.39 -4.35
CA PRO A 390 -7.52 -15.34 -4.62
C PRO A 390 -8.58 -14.78 -5.58
N GLY A 391 -8.70 -13.47 -5.68
CA GLY A 391 -9.62 -12.81 -6.61
C GLY A 391 -9.24 -12.94 -8.08
N LYS A 392 -8.02 -13.44 -8.40
CA LYS A 392 -7.48 -13.62 -9.76
C LYS A 392 -7.14 -15.07 -10.11
N THR A 393 -7.26 -15.97 -9.15
CA THR A 393 -7.15 -17.40 -9.42
C THR A 393 -8.48 -17.89 -9.99
N LYS A 394 -8.53 -18.10 -11.30
CA LYS A 394 -9.60 -18.84 -11.98
C LYS A 394 -9.21 -20.28 -12.15
#